data_e5ed78e4385b446202c713ba5e4a74cd
#
_entry.id   e5ed78e4385b446202c713ba5e4a74cd
#
_cell.length_a   1.000
_cell.length_b   1.000
_cell.length_c   1.000
_cell.angle_alpha   90.00
_cell.angle_beta   90.00
_cell.angle_gamma   90.00
#
_symmetry.space_group_name_H-M   'P 1'
#
loop_
_entity.id
_entity.type
_entity.pdbx_description
1 polymer ?
#
loop_
_entity_poly.entity_id
_entity_poly.type
_entity_poly.pdbx_seq_one_letter_code
_entity_poly.pdbx_strand_id
1 'polypeptide(L)'
;MHRRDLICAASLIGAWLGFAGANPIDLQEFGLRAEPRADASLVGYLGAFFLGADPYVYLYQSNGNNPTSFRALNRGQPVLKPTKGTGGVRDPALVQGGGEEAGRKWYIVGTDLNIGRTNWDAAQRTGSRGIFVWESTDLVNFDNERLVIVEDATAGMVWAPEAIWDASRNQYLVHWASKFYSTSDPRHTGNPSTIRIRYAYTSDFKTFTAPQTYIDYSPTNIIDLDILPLDSEGKNYLRFMKDESIKTVFMEHSSNGLLGPWTRAGGNSGIITSGVEGPAAYRDNTQDSKVHVLLDFYGSDGYRPYESSDPKSNKWTASSRTGFPANLRHGSILPINQTIFDALSKKWGW
;
A
#
# COMPACT_ATOMS: atom_id res chain seq x y z
N MET A 1 22.44 49.96 56.95
CA MET A 1 21.44 50.72 57.71
C MET A 1 20.14 49.94 57.63
N HIS A 2 19.81 49.29 58.71
CA HIS A 2 18.58 49.31 59.54
C HIS A 2 17.36 48.67 58.87
N ARG A 3 16.93 47.66 59.33
CA ARG A 3 16.19 47.08 60.53
C ARG A 3 14.84 46.53 60.03
N ARG A 4 14.53 45.24 60.23
CA ARG A 4 13.80 44.66 61.42
C ARG A 4 12.36 45.14 61.47
N ASP A 5 11.31 44.40 61.67
CA ASP A 5 10.97 43.29 62.57
C ASP A 5 9.63 42.71 62.12
N LEU A 6 9.31 41.44 62.13
CA LEU A 6 8.89 40.52 63.23
C LEU A 6 7.41 40.65 63.70
N ILE A 7 6.82 39.48 63.92
CA ILE A 7 5.75 39.11 64.88
C ILE A 7 4.32 39.09 64.31
N CYS A 8 3.42 38.17 64.54
CA CYS A 8 3.25 36.88 65.27
C CYS A 8 1.92 36.26 64.85
N ALA A 9 1.94 35.01 64.77
CA ALA A 9 1.06 33.97 65.31
C ALA A 9 -0.36 34.29 65.79
N ALA A 10 -1.27 33.44 65.34
CA ALA A 10 -2.25 32.77 66.20
C ALA A 10 -2.92 31.59 65.48
N SER A 11 -2.91 30.48 66.16
CA SER A 11 -3.53 29.21 65.84
C SER A 11 -5.05 29.27 65.94
N LEU A 12 -5.74 28.49 65.10
CA LEU A 12 -7.02 27.87 65.45
C LEU A 12 -7.18 26.53 64.73
N ILE A 13 -7.38 25.50 65.54
CA ILE A 13 -7.60 24.12 65.26
C ILE A 13 -9.01 23.95 64.69
N GLY A 14 -9.16 23.26 63.60
CA GLY A 14 -10.44 22.80 63.08
C GLY A 14 -10.23 21.48 62.32
N ALA A 15 -10.44 20.36 63.05
CA ALA A 15 -10.44 19.03 62.44
C ALA A 15 -11.70 18.85 61.60
N TRP A 16 -11.52 18.49 60.34
CA TRP A 16 -12.56 17.87 59.52
C TRP A 16 -12.00 16.69 58.71
N LEU A 17 -12.65 15.56 58.92
CA LEU A 17 -12.48 14.32 58.18
C LEU A 17 -12.74 14.58 56.69
N GLY A 18 -11.73 14.42 55.87
CA GLY A 18 -11.85 14.55 54.43
C GLY A 18 -11.65 13.19 53.77
N PHE A 19 -12.57 12.84 52.91
CA PHE A 19 -12.51 11.69 52.01
C PHE A 19 -11.22 11.72 51.17
N ALA A 20 -10.50 10.62 51.18
CA ALA A 20 -9.39 10.37 50.24
C ALA A 20 -9.96 10.25 48.82
N GLY A 21 -9.89 11.32 48.05
CA GLY A 21 -10.03 11.27 46.63
C GLY A 21 -8.82 10.55 46.04
N ALA A 22 -9.02 9.38 45.49
CA ALA A 22 -7.98 8.72 44.67
C ALA A 22 -7.71 9.61 43.49
N ASN A 23 -6.50 10.14 43.37
CA ASN A 23 -6.02 10.78 42.14
C ASN A 23 -6.11 9.78 41.00
N PRO A 24 -6.60 10.16 39.84
CA PRO A 24 -6.46 9.32 38.64
C PRO A 24 -4.96 9.02 38.46
N ILE A 25 -4.61 7.75 38.43
CA ILE A 25 -3.26 7.31 38.09
C ILE A 25 -3.01 7.77 36.66
N ASP A 26 -2.08 8.70 36.50
CA ASP A 26 -1.61 9.14 35.18
C ASP A 26 -0.80 7.99 34.57
N LEU A 27 -1.43 7.27 33.63
CA LEU A 27 -0.83 6.14 32.92
C LEU A 27 0.31 6.55 31.96
N GLN A 28 0.64 7.85 31.86
CA GLN A 28 1.75 8.33 31.04
C GLN A 28 3.13 8.05 31.66
N GLU A 29 3.22 7.74 32.95
CA GLU A 29 4.52 7.55 33.63
C GLU A 29 5.18 6.18 33.39
N PHE A 30 4.47 5.21 32.79
CA PHE A 30 5.00 3.86 32.60
C PHE A 30 5.47 3.54 31.18
N GLY A 31 5.52 4.47 30.25
CA GLY A 31 6.13 4.23 28.94
C GLY A 31 5.55 3.06 28.13
N LEU A 32 4.41 2.52 28.55
CA LEU A 32 3.67 1.50 27.82
C LEU A 32 2.85 2.19 26.72
N ARG A 33 3.49 2.44 25.58
CA ARG A 33 2.73 2.69 24.35
C ARG A 33 1.82 1.49 24.14
N ALA A 34 0.51 1.74 24.10
CA ALA A 34 -0.42 0.75 23.60
C ALA A 34 -0.02 0.44 22.16
N GLU A 35 0.56 -0.72 21.92
CA GLU A 35 0.69 -1.25 20.56
C GLU A 35 -0.70 -1.27 19.92
N PRO A 36 -0.83 -0.91 18.64
CA PRO A 36 -2.12 -0.99 17.98
C PRO A 36 -2.62 -2.43 18.07
N ARG A 37 -3.71 -2.63 18.78
CA ARG A 37 -4.35 -3.94 18.92
C ARG A 37 -4.88 -4.38 17.56
N ALA A 38 -4.76 -5.68 17.26
CA ALA A 38 -5.45 -6.30 16.15
C ALA A 38 -6.92 -5.87 16.14
N ASP A 39 -7.42 -5.41 15.01
CA ASP A 39 -8.80 -4.92 14.93
C ASP A 39 -9.74 -6.12 14.91
N ALA A 40 -10.36 -6.40 16.06
CA ALA A 40 -11.30 -7.52 16.25
C ALA A 40 -12.53 -7.42 15.31
N SER A 41 -12.76 -6.30 14.64
CA SER A 41 -13.81 -6.16 13.62
C SER A 41 -13.42 -6.75 12.26
N LEU A 42 -12.14 -7.01 12.03
CA LEU A 42 -11.63 -7.58 10.79
C LEU A 42 -11.75 -9.11 10.81
N VAL A 43 -12.35 -9.68 9.78
CA VAL A 43 -12.66 -11.11 9.71
C VAL A 43 -12.08 -11.81 8.50
N GLY A 44 -11.41 -11.08 7.62
CA GLY A 44 -10.81 -11.63 6.41
C GLY A 44 -10.09 -10.60 5.57
N TYR A 45 -9.75 -11.00 4.37
CA TYR A 45 -9.03 -10.19 3.40
C TYR A 45 -9.68 -10.27 2.02
N LEU A 46 -9.63 -9.17 1.28
CA LEU A 46 -9.94 -9.11 -0.13
C LEU A 46 -8.66 -8.85 -0.92
N GLY A 47 -8.37 -9.69 -1.89
CA GLY A 47 -7.27 -9.49 -2.85
C GLY A 47 -7.81 -9.12 -4.22
N ALA A 48 -7.13 -8.19 -4.91
CA ALA A 48 -7.33 -7.90 -6.32
C ALA A 48 -6.05 -8.24 -7.08
N PHE A 49 -6.17 -9.05 -8.13
CA PHE A 49 -5.05 -9.58 -8.90
C PHE A 49 -5.36 -9.56 -10.39
N PHE A 50 -4.35 -9.69 -11.23
CA PHE A 50 -4.53 -10.12 -12.61
C PHE A 50 -3.92 -11.53 -12.82
N LEU A 51 -4.25 -12.17 -13.93
CA LEU A 51 -3.81 -13.52 -14.24
C LEU A 51 -3.00 -13.50 -15.55
N GLY A 52 -1.67 -13.45 -15.46
CA GLY A 52 -0.77 -13.64 -16.58
C GLY A 52 -1.19 -13.05 -17.92
N ALA A 53 -1.72 -13.89 -18.81
CA ALA A 53 -2.17 -13.51 -20.14
C ALA A 53 -3.54 -12.79 -20.15
N ASP A 54 -4.32 -12.90 -19.07
CA ASP A 54 -5.63 -12.24 -18.93
C ASP A 54 -5.48 -10.94 -18.13
N PRO A 55 -5.27 -9.79 -18.78
CA PRO A 55 -5.05 -8.52 -18.13
C PRO A 55 -6.38 -7.88 -17.68
N TYR A 56 -7.04 -8.50 -16.73
CA TYR A 56 -8.29 -8.06 -16.10
C TYR A 56 -8.18 -8.13 -14.59
N VAL A 57 -9.14 -7.52 -13.87
CA VAL A 57 -9.17 -7.59 -12.40
C VAL A 57 -9.96 -8.81 -11.95
N TYR A 58 -9.30 -9.65 -11.15
CA TYR A 58 -9.88 -10.80 -10.45
C TYR A 58 -9.89 -10.54 -8.96
N LEU A 59 -11.00 -10.82 -8.31
CA LEU A 59 -11.11 -10.71 -6.86
C LEU A 59 -11.01 -12.08 -6.19
N TYR A 60 -10.29 -12.10 -5.08
CA TYR A 60 -10.12 -13.27 -4.22
C TYR A 60 -10.44 -12.90 -2.79
N GLN A 61 -11.14 -13.77 -2.08
CA GLN A 61 -11.48 -13.59 -0.68
C GLN A 61 -10.80 -14.65 0.16
N SER A 62 -10.26 -14.24 1.31
CA SER A 62 -9.62 -15.19 2.22
C SER A 62 -10.63 -16.14 2.89
N ASN A 63 -10.16 -17.28 3.38
CA ASN A 63 -10.94 -18.18 4.22
C ASN A 63 -10.90 -17.67 5.67
N GLY A 64 -11.83 -16.78 6.03
CA GLY A 64 -11.81 -16.06 7.29
C GLY A 64 -10.52 -15.24 7.43
N ASN A 65 -10.01 -15.12 8.65
CA ASN A 65 -8.75 -14.40 8.92
C ASN A 65 -7.47 -15.19 8.55
N ASN A 66 -7.57 -16.23 7.71
CA ASN A 66 -6.36 -16.90 7.24
C ASN A 66 -5.67 -16.03 6.15
N PRO A 67 -4.50 -15.43 6.44
CA PRO A 67 -3.84 -14.49 5.55
C PRO A 67 -3.22 -15.13 4.30
N THR A 68 -3.11 -16.45 4.27
CA THR A 68 -2.46 -17.20 3.17
C THR A 68 -3.38 -18.22 2.51
N SER A 69 -4.69 -18.16 2.76
CA SER A 69 -5.66 -19.06 2.14
C SER A 69 -6.80 -18.25 1.51
N PHE A 70 -6.87 -18.31 0.18
CA PHE A 70 -7.82 -17.51 -0.62
C PHE A 70 -8.59 -18.39 -1.59
N ARG A 71 -9.76 -17.92 -1.96
CA ARG A 71 -10.61 -18.51 -2.99
C ARG A 71 -11.05 -17.45 -3.99
N ALA A 72 -11.15 -17.84 -5.25
CA ALA A 72 -11.60 -16.97 -6.31
C ALA A 72 -13.07 -16.58 -6.09
N LEU A 73 -13.38 -15.31 -6.23
CA LEU A 73 -14.73 -14.82 -6.37
C LEU A 73 -15.21 -14.91 -7.83
N ASN A 74 -16.50 -14.70 -8.09
CA ASN A 74 -17.11 -14.73 -9.42
C ASN A 74 -16.77 -16.03 -10.20
N ARG A 75 -16.65 -17.16 -9.49
CA ARG A 75 -16.29 -18.48 -10.09
C ARG A 75 -14.98 -18.42 -10.88
N GLY A 76 -14.02 -17.59 -10.44
CA GLY A 76 -12.74 -17.38 -11.12
C GLY A 76 -12.83 -16.57 -12.42
N GLN A 77 -13.96 -15.91 -12.68
CA GLN A 77 -14.08 -14.96 -13.79
C GLN A 77 -13.69 -13.55 -13.35
N PRO A 78 -13.17 -12.71 -14.26
CA PRO A 78 -12.82 -11.34 -13.91
C PRO A 78 -14.04 -10.54 -13.50
N VAL A 79 -13.86 -9.64 -12.53
CA VAL A 79 -14.92 -8.71 -12.07
C VAL A 79 -14.85 -7.37 -12.80
N LEU A 80 -13.68 -6.96 -13.30
CA LEU A 80 -13.52 -5.76 -14.12
C LEU A 80 -12.72 -6.10 -15.37
N LYS A 81 -13.27 -5.64 -16.51
CA LYS A 81 -12.62 -5.66 -17.84
C LYS A 81 -12.59 -4.24 -18.34
N PRO A 82 -11.42 -3.62 -18.53
CA PRO A 82 -11.37 -2.23 -18.98
C PRO A 82 -11.94 -2.08 -20.40
N THR A 83 -12.65 -0.98 -20.60
CA THR A 83 -13.20 -0.58 -21.89
C THR A 83 -12.40 0.53 -22.56
N LYS A 84 -11.51 1.18 -21.79
CA LYS A 84 -10.64 2.28 -22.22
C LYS A 84 -9.19 1.80 -22.45
N GLY A 85 -8.36 2.72 -22.89
CA GLY A 85 -6.92 2.51 -23.05
C GLY A 85 -6.58 1.34 -23.97
N THR A 86 -5.66 0.49 -23.52
CA THR A 86 -5.23 -0.71 -24.24
C THR A 86 -6.27 -1.85 -24.21
N GLY A 87 -7.32 -1.72 -23.39
CA GLY A 87 -8.30 -2.76 -23.11
C GLY A 87 -7.75 -3.88 -22.21
N GLY A 88 -6.71 -3.61 -21.46
CA GLY A 88 -6.16 -4.50 -20.46
C GLY A 88 -5.67 -3.74 -19.23
N VAL A 89 -5.83 -4.34 -18.06
CA VAL A 89 -5.34 -3.81 -16.78
C VAL A 89 -4.44 -4.82 -16.11
N ARG A 90 -3.28 -4.36 -15.64
CA ARG A 90 -2.34 -5.14 -14.82
C ARG A 90 -2.14 -4.43 -13.49
N ASP A 91 -1.53 -5.13 -12.55
CA ASP A 91 -1.09 -4.59 -11.26
C ASP A 91 -2.25 -3.85 -10.52
N PRO A 92 -3.45 -4.47 -10.36
CA PRO A 92 -4.57 -3.79 -9.73
C PRO A 92 -4.32 -3.60 -8.23
N ALA A 93 -4.35 -2.35 -7.77
CA ALA A 93 -4.21 -2.00 -6.37
C ALA A 93 -5.55 -1.53 -5.78
N LEU A 94 -5.96 -2.18 -4.69
CA LEU A 94 -7.09 -1.77 -3.86
C LEU A 94 -6.68 -0.60 -2.99
N VAL A 95 -7.43 0.47 -3.01
CA VAL A 95 -7.18 1.68 -2.22
C VAL A 95 -8.35 1.93 -1.29
N GLN A 96 -8.08 2.03 0.00
CA GLN A 96 -9.07 2.41 0.98
C GLN A 96 -9.24 3.92 1.02
N GLY A 97 -10.48 4.39 1.09
CA GLY A 97 -10.80 5.80 1.27
C GLY A 97 -10.23 6.35 2.58
N GLY A 98 -9.70 7.57 2.51
CA GLY A 98 -9.16 8.28 3.66
C GLY A 98 -9.96 9.53 4.01
N GLY A 99 -9.71 10.13 5.18
CA GLY A 99 -10.43 11.32 5.63
C GLY A 99 -11.94 11.09 5.68
N GLU A 100 -12.71 11.92 5.00
CA GLU A 100 -14.18 11.80 4.94
C GLU A 100 -14.66 10.55 4.19
N GLU A 101 -13.84 9.95 3.35
CA GLU A 101 -14.17 8.75 2.60
C GLU A 101 -13.86 7.46 3.38
N ALA A 102 -13.19 7.54 4.53
CA ALA A 102 -12.78 6.39 5.33
C ALA A 102 -13.96 5.47 5.66
N GLY A 103 -13.85 4.19 5.32
CA GLY A 103 -14.89 3.17 5.51
C GLY A 103 -16.14 3.33 4.66
N ARG A 104 -16.16 4.28 3.69
CA ARG A 104 -17.31 4.57 2.83
C ARG A 104 -17.00 4.57 1.34
N LYS A 105 -15.74 4.64 0.99
CA LYS A 105 -15.30 4.65 -0.40
C LYS A 105 -14.01 3.88 -0.59
N TRP A 106 -13.89 3.22 -1.70
CA TRP A 106 -12.72 2.47 -2.12
C TRP A 106 -12.46 2.70 -3.60
N TYR A 107 -11.23 2.45 -4.00
CA TYR A 107 -10.84 2.53 -5.40
C TYR A 107 -10.06 1.29 -5.80
N ILE A 108 -10.06 1.00 -7.10
CA ILE A 108 -9.05 0.16 -7.74
C ILE A 108 -8.29 1.07 -8.71
N VAL A 109 -6.97 1.10 -8.61
CA VAL A 109 -6.09 1.69 -9.61
C VAL A 109 -5.32 0.58 -10.31
N GLY A 110 -4.84 0.81 -11.54
CA GLY A 110 -4.09 -0.21 -12.25
C GLY A 110 -3.37 0.31 -13.49
N THR A 111 -2.41 -0.48 -13.95
CA THR A 111 -1.60 -0.22 -15.15
C THR A 111 -2.43 -0.44 -16.42
N ASP A 112 -2.47 0.54 -17.31
CA ASP A 112 -3.06 0.40 -18.63
C ASP A 112 -2.09 -0.34 -19.57
N LEU A 113 -2.17 -1.67 -19.58
CA LEU A 113 -1.33 -2.51 -20.42
C LEU A 113 -2.03 -3.82 -20.79
N ASN A 114 -2.21 -4.03 -22.10
CA ASN A 114 -2.53 -5.33 -22.68
C ASN A 114 -1.33 -5.82 -23.50
N ILE A 115 -0.47 -6.63 -22.87
CA ILE A 115 0.75 -7.13 -23.53
C ILE A 115 0.45 -8.03 -24.74
N GLY A 116 -0.74 -8.62 -24.80
CA GLY A 116 -1.19 -9.40 -25.96
C GLY A 116 -1.45 -8.57 -27.21
N ARG A 117 -1.49 -7.22 -27.08
CA ARG A 117 -1.69 -6.27 -28.20
C ARG A 117 -0.44 -5.46 -28.54
N THR A 118 0.67 -5.70 -27.85
CA THR A 118 1.92 -4.97 -28.01
C THR A 118 3.11 -5.89 -27.65
N ASN A 119 4.29 -5.33 -27.47
CA ASN A 119 5.46 -6.03 -26.96
C ASN A 119 6.13 -5.22 -25.86
N TRP A 120 7.06 -5.84 -25.11
CA TRP A 120 7.68 -5.21 -23.94
C TRP A 120 8.52 -3.97 -24.28
N ASP A 121 9.16 -3.91 -25.46
CA ASP A 121 9.91 -2.71 -25.87
C ASP A 121 8.96 -1.55 -26.13
N ALA A 122 7.94 -1.74 -26.94
CA ALA A 122 6.93 -0.73 -27.23
C ALA A 122 6.16 -0.29 -25.96
N ALA A 123 5.79 -1.24 -25.09
CA ALA A 123 5.11 -0.96 -23.83
C ALA A 123 5.94 -0.08 -22.89
N GLN A 124 7.27 -0.12 -22.99
CA GLN A 124 8.17 0.69 -22.20
C GLN A 124 8.59 2.00 -22.87
N ARG A 125 8.50 2.11 -24.18
CA ARG A 125 8.91 3.30 -24.94
C ARG A 125 7.76 4.25 -25.21
N THR A 126 6.66 3.70 -25.67
CA THR A 126 5.48 4.43 -26.14
C THR A 126 4.21 3.86 -25.53
N GLY A 127 4.33 3.33 -24.32
CA GLY A 127 3.22 2.77 -23.54
C GLY A 127 2.25 3.83 -23.04
N SER A 128 1.21 3.38 -22.35
CA SER A 128 0.26 4.29 -21.73
C SER A 128 0.93 5.16 -20.65
N ARG A 129 0.52 6.42 -20.60
CA ARG A 129 0.94 7.40 -19.60
C ARG A 129 -0.15 7.68 -18.58
N GLY A 130 -1.16 6.82 -18.55
CA GLY A 130 -2.30 6.91 -17.66
C GLY A 130 -2.41 5.74 -16.72
N ILE A 131 -3.23 5.94 -15.70
CA ILE A 131 -3.65 4.92 -14.75
C ILE A 131 -5.15 4.68 -14.90
N PHE A 132 -5.57 3.42 -14.81
CA PHE A 132 -6.98 3.11 -14.61
C PHE A 132 -7.41 3.46 -13.20
N VAL A 133 -8.66 3.90 -13.06
CA VAL A 133 -9.33 4.12 -11.78
C VAL A 133 -10.77 3.64 -11.87
N TRP A 134 -11.21 2.84 -10.90
CA TRP A 134 -12.60 2.49 -10.62
C TRP A 134 -12.94 2.91 -9.19
N GLU A 135 -14.19 3.21 -8.93
CA GLU A 135 -14.70 3.61 -7.60
C GLU A 135 -15.69 2.58 -7.07
N SER A 136 -15.76 2.46 -5.75
CA SER A 136 -16.74 1.65 -5.03
C SER A 136 -17.16 2.33 -3.73
N THR A 137 -18.42 2.16 -3.34
CA THR A 137 -18.96 2.58 -2.04
C THR A 137 -19.25 1.41 -1.10
N ASP A 138 -19.01 0.18 -1.57
CA ASP A 138 -19.31 -1.04 -0.83
C ASP A 138 -18.21 -2.11 -0.93
N LEU A 139 -17.13 -1.83 -1.67
CA LEU A 139 -16.01 -2.75 -1.97
C LEU A 139 -16.46 -4.03 -2.71
N VAL A 140 -17.67 -4.04 -3.22
CA VAL A 140 -18.30 -5.18 -3.91
C VAL A 140 -18.56 -4.85 -5.38
N ASN A 141 -19.10 -3.66 -5.63
CA ASN A 141 -19.40 -3.14 -6.94
C ASN A 141 -18.44 -1.98 -7.25
N PHE A 142 -17.78 -2.07 -8.40
CA PHE A 142 -16.86 -1.05 -8.89
C PHE A 142 -17.40 -0.47 -10.20
N ASP A 143 -17.42 0.85 -10.30
CA ASP A 143 -17.93 1.58 -11.46
C ASP A 143 -17.06 2.81 -11.80
N ASN A 144 -17.60 3.73 -12.63
CA ASN A 144 -16.93 4.98 -12.99
C ASN A 144 -15.52 4.81 -13.55
N GLU A 145 -15.34 3.83 -14.46
CA GLU A 145 -14.06 3.60 -15.12
C GLU A 145 -13.48 4.88 -15.73
N ARG A 146 -12.27 5.21 -15.32
CA ARG A 146 -11.47 6.31 -15.87
C ARG A 146 -10.09 5.81 -16.28
N LEU A 147 -9.56 6.42 -17.33
CA LEU A 147 -8.14 6.39 -17.64
C LEU A 147 -7.62 7.81 -17.50
N VAL A 148 -6.81 8.06 -16.49
CA VAL A 148 -6.31 9.40 -16.15
C VAL A 148 -4.85 9.50 -16.54
N ILE A 149 -4.51 10.45 -17.42
CA ILE A 149 -3.12 10.69 -17.83
C ILE A 149 -2.41 11.44 -16.70
N VAL A 150 -1.32 10.86 -16.19
CA VAL A 150 -0.57 11.37 -15.04
C VAL A 150 0.86 11.79 -15.38
N GLU A 151 1.36 11.45 -16.56
CA GLU A 151 2.69 11.87 -17.04
C GLU A 151 2.61 12.56 -18.41
N ASP A 152 3.60 13.41 -18.68
CA ASP A 152 3.72 14.14 -19.94
C ASP A 152 4.22 13.27 -21.10
N ALA A 153 4.40 13.89 -22.26
CA ALA A 153 4.77 13.19 -23.49
C ALA A 153 6.20 12.61 -23.49
N THR A 154 7.04 12.96 -22.52
CA THR A 154 8.40 12.41 -22.40
C THR A 154 8.44 11.06 -21.68
N ALA A 155 7.37 10.70 -20.96
CA ALA A 155 7.28 9.43 -20.26
C ALA A 155 7.04 8.26 -21.25
N GLY A 156 7.83 7.22 -21.12
CA GLY A 156 7.70 6.01 -21.93
C GLY A 156 6.63 5.04 -21.45
N MET A 157 6.28 5.09 -20.17
CA MET A 157 5.27 4.24 -19.54
C MET A 157 4.84 4.83 -18.20
N VAL A 158 3.71 4.33 -17.68
CA VAL A 158 3.24 4.45 -16.29
C VAL A 158 2.83 3.06 -15.83
N TRP A 159 3.59 2.47 -14.88
CA TRP A 159 3.40 1.10 -14.44
C TRP A 159 3.22 0.96 -12.94
N ALA A 160 2.47 -0.06 -12.53
CA ALA A 160 2.20 -0.43 -11.14
C ALA A 160 1.80 0.78 -10.27
N PRO A 161 0.70 1.48 -10.61
CA PRO A 161 0.21 2.55 -9.77
C PRO A 161 -0.40 1.99 -8.50
N GLU A 162 -0.09 2.64 -7.37
CA GLU A 162 -0.76 2.44 -6.10
C GLU A 162 -1.05 3.77 -5.42
N ALA A 163 -1.83 3.76 -4.34
CA ALA A 163 -2.16 4.96 -3.62
C ALA A 163 -2.31 4.71 -2.12
N ILE A 164 -1.90 5.70 -1.34
CA ILE A 164 -2.05 5.70 0.11
C ILE A 164 -2.55 7.05 0.58
N TRP A 165 -3.42 7.05 1.59
CA TRP A 165 -3.90 8.29 2.19
C TRP A 165 -2.80 8.96 3.02
N ASP A 166 -2.52 10.22 2.70
CA ASP A 166 -1.65 11.10 3.49
C ASP A 166 -2.52 12.02 4.36
N ALA A 167 -2.69 11.65 5.63
CA ALA A 167 -3.50 12.41 6.57
C ALA A 167 -2.93 13.82 6.83
N SER A 168 -1.61 14.01 6.66
CA SER A 168 -0.97 15.31 6.85
C SER A 168 -1.35 16.32 5.79
N ARG A 169 -1.75 15.84 4.60
CA ARG A 169 -2.16 16.65 3.46
C ARG A 169 -3.66 16.57 3.16
N ASN A 170 -4.37 15.64 3.81
CA ASN A 170 -5.76 15.33 3.49
C ASN A 170 -5.96 15.00 2.00
N GLN A 171 -5.03 14.20 1.45
CA GLN A 171 -5.00 13.79 0.04
C GLN A 171 -4.41 12.38 -0.10
N TYR A 172 -4.68 11.74 -1.22
CA TYR A 172 -3.98 10.50 -1.59
C TYR A 172 -2.65 10.84 -2.24
N LEU A 173 -1.57 10.23 -1.76
CA LEU A 173 -0.33 10.10 -2.49
C LEU A 173 -0.47 8.92 -3.44
N VAL A 174 -0.50 9.18 -4.73
CA VAL A 174 -0.55 8.15 -5.79
C VAL A 174 0.84 8.06 -6.40
N HIS A 175 1.38 6.86 -6.52
CA HIS A 175 2.72 6.63 -7.06
C HIS A 175 2.70 5.60 -8.19
N TRP A 176 3.74 5.61 -9.03
CA TRP A 176 3.91 4.72 -10.17
C TRP A 176 5.37 4.69 -10.63
N ALA A 177 5.75 3.69 -11.41
CA ALA A 177 7.05 3.63 -12.05
C ALA A 177 7.00 4.26 -13.45
N SER A 178 8.03 5.08 -13.79
CA SER A 178 8.20 5.69 -15.11
C SER A 178 9.67 5.86 -15.49
N LYS A 179 9.93 5.91 -16.79
CA LYS A 179 11.18 6.38 -17.38
C LYS A 179 10.89 7.42 -18.45
N PHE A 180 11.88 8.27 -18.74
CA PHE A 180 11.70 9.46 -19.56
C PHE A 180 12.69 9.52 -20.70
N TYR A 181 12.27 10.10 -21.79
CA TYR A 181 13.05 10.41 -22.97
C TYR A 181 13.30 11.91 -23.07
N SER A 182 14.27 12.32 -23.87
CA SER A 182 14.51 13.74 -24.12
C SER A 182 13.30 14.38 -24.80
N THR A 183 13.03 15.63 -24.45
CA THR A 183 12.04 16.46 -25.17
C THR A 183 12.35 16.61 -26.67
N SER A 184 13.61 16.44 -27.06
CA SER A 184 14.05 16.42 -28.46
C SER A 184 13.87 15.06 -29.15
N ASP A 185 13.39 14.03 -28.42
CA ASP A 185 13.12 12.69 -28.95
C ASP A 185 11.63 12.31 -28.77
N PRO A 186 10.72 12.95 -29.48
CA PRO A 186 9.28 12.72 -29.32
C PRO A 186 8.83 11.32 -29.79
N ARG A 187 9.71 10.55 -30.44
CA ARG A 187 9.45 9.17 -30.87
C ARG A 187 10.04 8.12 -29.93
N HIS A 188 10.73 8.55 -28.87
CA HIS A 188 11.37 7.69 -27.87
C HIS A 188 12.31 6.63 -28.50
N THR A 189 13.09 7.02 -29.48
CA THR A 189 14.03 6.14 -30.19
C THR A 189 15.42 6.09 -29.55
N GLY A 190 15.75 7.10 -28.73
CA GLY A 190 17.01 7.22 -28.02
C GLY A 190 17.03 6.42 -26.71
N ASN A 191 18.01 6.75 -25.87
CA ASN A 191 18.17 6.15 -24.56
C ASN A 191 17.26 6.84 -23.54
N PRO A 192 16.48 6.08 -22.76
CA PRO A 192 15.68 6.62 -21.67
C PRO A 192 16.52 6.94 -20.44
N SER A 193 15.93 7.69 -19.50
CA SER A 193 16.40 7.76 -18.12
C SER A 193 16.30 6.40 -17.42
N THR A 194 16.95 6.28 -16.27
CA THR A 194 16.67 5.20 -15.30
C THR A 194 15.19 5.22 -14.92
N ILE A 195 14.59 4.03 -14.72
CA ILE A 195 13.22 3.90 -14.17
C ILE A 195 13.25 4.35 -12.72
N ARG A 196 12.32 5.20 -12.37
CA ARG A 196 12.16 5.77 -11.03
C ARG A 196 10.71 5.74 -10.58
N ILE A 197 10.47 5.85 -9.29
CA ILE A 197 9.12 6.02 -8.77
C ILE A 197 8.76 7.51 -8.80
N ARG A 198 7.62 7.77 -9.41
CA ARG A 198 6.97 9.08 -9.46
C ARG A 198 5.81 9.13 -8.48
N TYR A 199 5.34 10.31 -8.13
CA TYR A 199 4.12 10.50 -7.37
C TYR A 199 3.42 11.81 -7.71
N ALA A 200 2.12 11.85 -7.43
CA ALA A 200 1.30 13.06 -7.40
C ALA A 200 0.26 12.94 -6.29
N TYR A 201 -0.27 14.07 -5.86
CA TYR A 201 -1.39 14.09 -4.92
C TYR A 201 -2.72 14.29 -5.64
N THR A 202 -3.76 13.69 -5.08
CA THR A 202 -5.15 13.85 -5.52
C THR A 202 -6.10 13.74 -4.33
N SER A 203 -7.26 14.37 -4.41
CA SER A 203 -8.35 14.18 -3.45
C SER A 203 -9.54 13.42 -4.04
N ASP A 204 -9.54 13.15 -5.36
CA ASP A 204 -10.71 12.65 -6.08
C ASP A 204 -10.39 11.64 -7.20
N PHE A 205 -9.13 11.31 -7.39
CA PHE A 205 -8.62 10.49 -8.50
C PHE A 205 -9.06 10.96 -9.90
N LYS A 206 -9.39 12.24 -10.03
CA LYS A 206 -9.75 12.90 -11.31
C LYS A 206 -8.74 13.98 -11.66
N THR A 207 -8.36 14.76 -10.66
CA THR A 207 -7.38 15.84 -10.78
C THR A 207 -6.16 15.52 -9.92
N PHE A 208 -4.98 15.73 -10.50
CA PHE A 208 -3.70 15.43 -9.87
C PHE A 208 -2.81 16.67 -9.84
N THR A 209 -2.01 16.80 -8.80
CA THR A 209 -0.91 17.76 -8.81
C THR A 209 0.10 17.40 -9.90
N ALA A 210 0.97 18.33 -10.28
CA ALA A 210 2.09 18.01 -11.16
C ALA A 210 2.94 16.89 -10.58
N PRO A 211 3.27 15.84 -11.38
CA PRO A 211 4.00 14.69 -10.90
C PRO A 211 5.44 15.05 -10.52
N GLN A 212 5.92 14.44 -9.44
CA GLN A 212 7.26 14.62 -8.90
C GLN A 212 7.99 13.29 -8.79
N THR A 213 9.31 13.32 -8.69
CA THR A 213 10.10 12.13 -8.39
C THR A 213 9.99 11.81 -6.90
N TYR A 214 9.57 10.60 -6.58
CA TYR A 214 9.51 10.07 -5.22
C TYR A 214 10.78 9.31 -4.84
N ILE A 215 11.20 8.37 -5.70
CA ILE A 215 12.42 7.58 -5.49
C ILE A 215 13.23 7.58 -6.78
N ASP A 216 14.50 7.96 -6.69
CA ASP A 216 15.49 7.85 -7.76
C ASP A 216 16.76 7.22 -7.20
N TYR A 217 17.01 5.97 -7.56
CA TYR A 217 18.21 5.23 -7.17
C TYR A 217 19.17 5.02 -8.35
N SER A 218 19.19 5.99 -9.28
CA SER A 218 20.07 5.92 -10.45
C SER A 218 21.51 5.51 -10.08
N PRO A 219 22.12 4.56 -10.80
CA PRO A 219 21.67 3.97 -12.07
C PRO A 219 20.75 2.76 -11.94
N THR A 220 20.27 2.43 -10.74
CA THR A 220 19.36 1.29 -10.47
C THR A 220 17.94 1.61 -10.92
N ASN A 221 17.35 0.71 -11.72
CA ASN A 221 15.95 0.79 -12.11
C ASN A 221 15.05 0.26 -10.99
N ILE A 222 14.10 1.08 -10.52
CA ILE A 222 13.15 0.71 -9.45
C ILE A 222 11.74 0.71 -10.01
N ILE A 223 11.00 -0.37 -9.73
CA ILE A 223 9.60 -0.53 -10.07
C ILE A 223 8.81 -1.13 -8.89
N ASP A 224 7.50 -1.22 -9.04
CA ASP A 224 6.58 -1.97 -8.17
C ASP A 224 6.73 -1.54 -6.70
N LEU A 225 6.47 -0.27 -6.43
CA LEU A 225 6.44 0.25 -5.06
C LEU A 225 5.10 -0.10 -4.41
N ASP A 226 5.15 -0.71 -3.23
CA ASP A 226 4.03 -0.91 -2.32
C ASP A 226 4.35 -0.28 -0.96
N ILE A 227 3.38 0.42 -0.34
CA ILE A 227 3.55 1.12 0.94
C ILE A 227 2.53 0.64 1.96
N LEU A 228 3.02 0.09 3.08
CA LEU A 228 2.20 -0.40 4.18
C LEU A 228 2.30 0.52 5.39
N PRO A 229 1.19 1.12 5.88
CA PRO A 229 1.17 1.83 7.15
C PRO A 229 1.26 0.84 8.33
N LEU A 230 2.10 1.18 9.32
CA LEU A 230 2.23 0.39 10.54
C LEU A 230 1.46 0.97 11.72
N ASP A 231 1.04 2.23 11.63
CA ASP A 231 0.23 2.89 12.65
C ASP A 231 -0.87 3.75 12.00
N SER A 232 -1.80 4.20 12.82
CA SER A 232 -2.88 5.12 12.43
C SER A 232 -2.47 6.60 12.49
N GLU A 233 -1.28 6.90 13.04
CA GLU A 233 -0.78 8.26 13.20
C GLU A 233 -0.12 8.79 11.92
N GLY A 234 0.11 7.93 10.93
CA GLY A 234 0.77 8.30 9.69
C GLY A 234 2.26 8.60 9.85
N LYS A 235 2.92 7.92 10.79
CA LYS A 235 4.35 8.11 11.07
C LYS A 235 5.20 6.91 10.64
N ASN A 236 4.76 5.70 10.98
CA ASN A 236 5.52 4.48 10.74
C ASN A 236 5.01 3.76 9.50
N TYR A 237 5.93 3.50 8.57
CA TYR A 237 5.63 2.83 7.31
C TYR A 237 6.71 1.82 6.96
N LEU A 238 6.29 0.78 6.24
CA LEU A 238 7.16 -0.04 5.40
C LEU A 238 6.91 0.32 3.95
N ARG A 239 7.92 0.20 3.12
CA ARG A 239 7.76 0.19 1.66
C ARG A 239 8.58 -0.93 1.06
N PHE A 240 8.02 -1.54 0.04
CA PHE A 240 8.60 -2.66 -0.69
C PHE A 240 8.75 -2.26 -2.14
N MET A 241 9.81 -2.67 -2.79
CA MET A 241 10.02 -2.35 -4.20
C MET A 241 10.97 -3.33 -4.85
N LYS A 242 10.89 -3.40 -6.18
CA LYS A 242 11.77 -4.23 -6.98
C LYS A 242 12.95 -3.43 -7.52
N ASP A 243 14.15 -3.93 -7.28
CA ASP A 243 15.32 -3.60 -8.09
C ASP A 243 15.24 -4.39 -9.39
N GLU A 244 14.82 -3.71 -10.46
CA GLU A 244 14.67 -4.34 -11.78
C GLU A 244 16.01 -4.69 -12.41
N SER A 245 17.12 -4.08 -11.96
CA SER A 245 18.46 -4.34 -12.50
C SER A 245 18.98 -5.72 -12.09
N ILE A 246 18.69 -6.15 -10.85
CA ILE A 246 19.15 -7.44 -10.30
C ILE A 246 18.00 -8.39 -9.96
N LYS A 247 16.75 -8.01 -10.26
CA LYS A 247 15.54 -8.84 -10.09
C LYS A 247 15.29 -9.27 -8.63
N THR A 248 15.46 -8.34 -7.68
CA THR A 248 15.25 -8.58 -6.25
C THR A 248 14.19 -7.66 -5.69
N VAL A 249 13.46 -8.11 -4.66
CA VAL A 249 12.62 -7.25 -3.84
C VAL A 249 13.31 -6.97 -2.53
N PHE A 250 13.26 -5.72 -2.11
CA PHE A 250 13.77 -5.24 -0.83
C PHE A 250 12.74 -4.37 -0.12
N MET A 251 12.97 -4.15 1.17
CA MET A 251 12.12 -3.38 2.03
C MET A 251 12.89 -2.23 2.70
N GLU A 252 12.21 -1.10 2.86
CA GLU A 252 12.68 0.04 3.66
C GLU A 252 11.60 0.44 4.66
N HIS A 253 12.00 1.06 5.77
CA HIS A 253 11.08 1.58 6.77
C HIS A 253 11.30 3.08 7.02
N SER A 254 10.24 3.78 7.38
CA SER A 254 10.26 5.16 7.85
C SER A 254 9.55 5.24 9.21
N SER A 255 10.00 6.15 10.06
CA SER A 255 9.30 6.58 11.29
C SER A 255 8.98 8.08 11.26
N ASN A 256 9.05 8.69 10.08
CA ASN A 256 8.85 10.13 9.85
C ASN A 256 7.86 10.43 8.72
N GLY A 257 6.89 9.56 8.53
CA GLY A 257 5.86 9.74 7.50
C GLY A 257 6.24 9.24 6.11
N LEU A 258 5.35 9.48 5.16
CA LEU A 258 5.44 8.95 3.78
C LEU A 258 6.64 9.47 2.99
N LEU A 259 7.08 10.69 3.26
CA LEU A 259 8.21 11.27 2.53
C LEU A 259 9.58 10.94 3.16
N GLY A 260 9.60 10.16 4.24
CA GLY A 260 10.85 9.67 4.85
C GLY A 260 11.50 10.64 5.86
N PRO A 261 12.73 10.43 6.25
CA PRO A 261 13.71 9.55 5.63
C PRO A 261 13.39 8.06 5.74
N TRP A 262 13.90 7.29 4.79
CA TRP A 262 13.72 5.85 4.69
C TRP A 262 15.03 5.11 4.97
N THR A 263 14.95 3.96 5.62
CA THR A 263 16.10 3.13 5.97
C THR A 263 15.89 1.70 5.49
N ARG A 264 16.88 1.16 4.79
CA ARG A 264 16.92 -0.25 4.39
C ARG A 264 17.73 -1.06 5.40
N ALA A 265 17.10 -2.02 6.07
CA ALA A 265 17.83 -2.96 6.93
C ALA A 265 18.76 -3.84 6.09
N GLY A 266 20.04 -3.93 6.50
CA GLY A 266 21.07 -4.60 5.72
C GLY A 266 21.69 -3.75 4.60
N GLY A 267 21.33 -2.46 4.50
CA GLY A 267 21.83 -1.54 3.47
C GLY A 267 21.55 -2.04 2.06
N ASN A 268 22.46 -1.79 1.13
CA ASN A 268 22.27 -2.18 -0.28
C ASN A 268 22.21 -3.71 -0.50
N SER A 269 22.69 -4.51 0.46
CA SER A 269 22.63 -5.97 0.43
C SER A 269 21.32 -6.53 1.00
N GLY A 270 20.52 -5.68 1.67
CA GLY A 270 19.26 -6.08 2.30
C GLY A 270 18.19 -6.35 1.26
N ILE A 271 17.97 -7.62 0.94
CA ILE A 271 16.91 -8.09 0.05
C ILE A 271 16.01 -9.06 0.81
N ILE A 272 14.76 -9.22 0.36
CA ILE A 272 13.87 -10.29 0.85
C ILE A 272 14.18 -11.57 0.08
N THR A 273 14.08 -11.52 -1.25
CA THR A 273 14.47 -12.62 -2.14
C THR A 273 14.69 -12.12 -3.56
N SER A 274 15.11 -13.01 -4.47
CA SER A 274 15.41 -12.71 -5.87
C SER A 274 14.53 -13.51 -6.84
N GLY A 275 14.49 -13.08 -8.11
CA GLY A 275 13.65 -13.68 -9.15
C GLY A 275 12.17 -13.35 -8.97
N VAL A 276 11.86 -12.22 -8.32
CA VAL A 276 10.51 -11.81 -7.95
C VAL A 276 10.24 -10.36 -8.31
N GLU A 277 8.96 -10.01 -8.31
CA GLU A 277 8.45 -8.66 -8.53
C GLU A 277 7.17 -8.42 -7.72
N GLY A 278 6.53 -7.27 -7.92
CA GLY A 278 5.17 -6.98 -7.47
C GLY A 278 4.92 -7.27 -5.99
N PRO A 279 5.68 -6.71 -5.04
CA PRO A 279 5.37 -6.91 -3.63
C PRO A 279 3.96 -6.42 -3.32
N ALA A 280 3.22 -7.16 -2.47
CA ALA A 280 1.92 -6.74 -1.95
C ALA A 280 1.89 -7.06 -0.45
N ALA A 281 2.03 -6.03 0.37
CA ALA A 281 2.15 -6.17 1.81
C ALA A 281 0.82 -5.88 2.53
N TYR A 282 0.56 -6.61 3.60
CA TYR A 282 -0.61 -6.41 4.45
C TYR A 282 -0.34 -6.85 5.87
N ARG A 283 -1.08 -6.27 6.82
CA ARG A 283 -0.97 -6.65 8.24
C ARG A 283 -1.80 -7.89 8.53
N ASP A 284 -1.37 -8.65 9.53
CA ASP A 284 -2.17 -9.74 10.08
C ASP A 284 -3.32 -9.16 10.92
N ASN A 285 -4.56 -9.60 10.64
CA ASN A 285 -5.75 -9.11 11.37
C ASN A 285 -5.80 -9.57 12.83
N THR A 286 -5.02 -10.58 13.20
CA THR A 286 -5.07 -11.25 14.51
C THR A 286 -3.78 -11.11 15.32
N GLN A 287 -2.69 -10.66 14.68
CA GLN A 287 -1.35 -10.54 15.28
C GLN A 287 -0.74 -9.18 14.94
N ASP A 288 -0.76 -8.24 15.87
CA ASP A 288 -0.38 -6.84 15.67
C ASP A 288 1.01 -6.62 15.08
N SER A 289 1.99 -7.43 15.50
CA SER A 289 3.37 -7.32 15.04
C SER A 289 3.64 -8.01 13.70
N LYS A 290 2.69 -8.83 13.20
CA LYS A 290 2.91 -9.65 12.02
C LYS A 290 2.51 -8.92 10.75
N VAL A 291 3.41 -8.96 9.78
CA VAL A 291 3.21 -8.45 8.42
C VAL A 291 3.42 -9.59 7.44
N HIS A 292 2.57 -9.65 6.43
CA HIS A 292 2.67 -10.54 5.28
C HIS A 292 3.07 -9.74 4.05
N VAL A 293 3.81 -10.38 3.14
CA VAL A 293 4.08 -9.84 1.81
C VAL A 293 3.96 -10.95 0.78
N LEU A 294 3.20 -10.71 -0.26
CA LEU A 294 3.20 -11.56 -1.45
C LEU A 294 4.31 -11.10 -2.38
N LEU A 295 5.05 -12.05 -2.93
CA LEU A 295 6.10 -11.79 -3.94
C LEU A 295 5.77 -12.61 -5.18
N ASP A 296 5.70 -11.94 -6.35
CA ASP A 296 5.35 -12.55 -7.62
C ASP A 296 6.56 -13.23 -8.26
N PHE A 297 6.61 -14.53 -8.21
CA PHE A 297 7.59 -15.36 -8.93
C PHE A 297 7.19 -15.44 -10.40
N TYR A 298 7.31 -14.34 -11.11
CA TYR A 298 6.80 -14.13 -12.48
C TYR A 298 7.30 -15.13 -13.53
N GLY A 299 8.45 -15.73 -13.29
CA GLY A 299 9.00 -16.84 -14.12
C GLY A 299 8.50 -18.23 -13.75
N SER A 300 7.55 -18.35 -12.81
CA SER A 300 7.04 -19.61 -12.27
C SER A 300 5.52 -19.56 -12.09
N ASP A 301 5.04 -19.76 -10.87
CA ASP A 301 3.63 -19.96 -10.54
C ASP A 301 2.95 -18.75 -9.86
N GLY A 302 3.56 -17.57 -9.98
CA GLY A 302 3.01 -16.32 -9.47
C GLY A 302 3.31 -16.07 -8.00
N TYR A 303 2.36 -15.48 -7.30
CA TYR A 303 2.53 -15.05 -5.92
C TYR A 303 2.84 -16.20 -4.95
N ARG A 304 3.79 -15.89 -4.05
CA ARG A 304 4.10 -16.72 -2.88
C ARG A 304 4.12 -15.85 -1.62
N PRO A 305 3.45 -16.27 -0.55
CA PRO A 305 3.40 -15.51 0.68
C PRO A 305 4.68 -15.64 1.51
N TYR A 306 5.10 -14.53 2.10
CA TYR A 306 6.14 -14.42 3.11
C TYR A 306 5.58 -13.72 4.33
N GLU A 307 6.19 -13.91 5.50
CA GLU A 307 5.78 -13.26 6.73
C GLU A 307 6.96 -12.83 7.60
N SER A 308 6.72 -11.83 8.43
CA SER A 308 7.67 -11.35 9.43
C SER A 308 6.93 -10.85 10.67
N SER A 309 7.46 -11.18 11.86
CA SER A 309 7.03 -10.57 13.13
C SER A 309 7.99 -9.43 13.57
N ASP A 310 9.05 -9.20 12.81
CA ASP A 310 10.01 -8.11 12.98
C ASP A 310 10.42 -7.56 11.60
N PRO A 311 9.46 -6.96 10.86
CA PRO A 311 9.71 -6.57 9.47
C PRO A 311 10.81 -5.51 9.33
N LYS A 312 10.97 -4.61 10.33
CA LYS A 312 11.99 -3.54 10.27
C LYS A 312 13.43 -4.09 10.27
N SER A 313 13.65 -5.31 10.75
CA SER A 313 14.96 -5.98 10.69
C SER A 313 15.20 -6.76 9.40
N ASN A 314 14.27 -6.72 8.45
CA ASN A 314 14.30 -7.47 7.18
C ASN A 314 14.40 -8.99 7.36
N LYS A 315 13.77 -9.53 8.41
CA LYS A 315 13.70 -10.97 8.66
C LYS A 315 12.39 -11.54 8.12
N TRP A 316 12.45 -12.14 6.95
CA TRP A 316 11.30 -12.69 6.24
C TRP A 316 11.41 -14.20 6.12
N THR A 317 10.28 -14.89 6.31
CA THR A 317 10.17 -16.34 6.17
C THR A 317 9.06 -16.67 5.17
N ALA A 318 9.30 -17.62 4.29
CA ALA A 318 8.26 -18.12 3.38
C ALA A 318 7.14 -18.79 4.20
N SER A 319 5.91 -18.35 3.97
CA SER A 319 4.73 -18.91 4.62
C SER A 319 4.25 -20.17 3.91
N SER A 320 3.38 -20.93 4.57
CA SER A 320 2.69 -22.07 3.95
C SER A 320 1.86 -21.61 2.75
N ARG A 321 1.89 -22.40 1.68
CA ARG A 321 1.07 -22.20 0.48
C ARG A 321 -0.19 -23.03 0.45
N THR A 322 -0.48 -23.76 1.53
CA THR A 322 -1.70 -24.58 1.64
C THR A 322 -2.93 -23.67 1.57
N GLY A 323 -3.73 -23.81 0.53
CA GLY A 323 -4.90 -22.96 0.29
C GLY A 323 -4.59 -21.62 -0.39
N PHE A 324 -3.32 -21.35 -0.75
CA PHE A 324 -2.96 -20.19 -1.53
C PHE A 324 -3.07 -20.48 -3.03
N PRO A 325 -3.82 -19.69 -3.81
CA PRO A 325 -4.01 -19.94 -5.24
C PRO A 325 -2.70 -19.76 -6.03
N ALA A 326 -2.50 -20.62 -7.03
CA ALA A 326 -1.42 -20.46 -8.00
C ALA A 326 -1.78 -19.44 -9.10
N ASN A 327 -0.76 -18.95 -9.79
CA ASN A 327 -0.85 -18.09 -10.98
C ASN A 327 -1.44 -16.67 -10.73
N LEU A 328 -1.60 -16.26 -9.47
CA LEU A 328 -1.90 -14.88 -9.15
C LEU A 328 -0.68 -14.01 -9.47
N ARG A 329 -0.93 -12.91 -10.16
CA ARG A 329 0.10 -11.95 -10.55
C ARG A 329 -0.13 -10.64 -9.82
N HIS A 330 0.88 -9.80 -9.79
CA HIS A 330 0.97 -8.53 -9.12
C HIS A 330 -0.40 -7.87 -8.85
N GLY A 331 -0.71 -7.62 -7.59
CA GLY A 331 -1.98 -7.08 -7.09
C GLY A 331 -1.82 -6.59 -5.67
N SER A 332 -2.93 -6.49 -4.96
CA SER A 332 -2.95 -5.95 -3.60
C SER A 332 -3.94 -6.66 -2.70
N ILE A 333 -3.81 -6.48 -1.39
CA ILE A 333 -4.71 -7.06 -0.39
C ILE A 333 -5.17 -5.98 0.59
N LEU A 334 -6.48 -5.97 0.88
CA LEU A 334 -7.07 -5.18 1.95
C LEU A 334 -7.73 -6.07 3.02
N PRO A 335 -7.61 -5.74 4.31
CA PRO A 335 -8.40 -6.36 5.36
C PRO A 335 -9.86 -5.91 5.25
N ILE A 336 -10.79 -6.81 5.58
CA ILE A 336 -12.23 -6.56 5.48
C ILE A 336 -12.98 -7.00 6.73
N ASN A 337 -14.06 -6.28 7.05
CA ASN A 337 -14.97 -6.60 8.13
C ASN A 337 -16.06 -7.59 7.70
N GLN A 338 -16.89 -8.04 8.65
CA GLN A 338 -17.94 -9.04 8.41
C GLN A 338 -18.97 -8.58 7.37
N THR A 339 -19.36 -7.32 7.38
CA THR A 339 -20.35 -6.78 6.44
C THR A 339 -19.86 -6.90 4.99
N ILE A 340 -18.63 -6.49 4.72
CA ILE A 340 -18.02 -6.59 3.39
C ILE A 340 -17.79 -8.07 3.03
N PHE A 341 -17.31 -8.87 3.98
CA PHE A 341 -17.07 -10.30 3.77
C PHE A 341 -18.32 -11.03 3.27
N ASP A 342 -19.45 -10.81 3.95
CA ASP A 342 -20.73 -11.43 3.60
C ASP A 342 -21.29 -10.87 2.28
N ALA A 343 -21.15 -9.57 2.04
CA ALA A 343 -21.61 -8.94 0.81
C ALA A 343 -20.87 -9.46 -0.43
N LEU A 344 -19.54 -9.63 -0.34
CA LEU A 344 -18.73 -10.24 -1.39
C LEU A 344 -19.13 -11.68 -1.66
N SER A 345 -19.29 -12.49 -0.61
CA SER A 345 -19.73 -13.88 -0.69
C SER A 345 -21.10 -14.00 -1.34
N LYS A 346 -22.05 -13.12 -0.97
CA LYS A 346 -23.42 -13.08 -1.52
C LYS A 346 -23.44 -12.66 -2.99
N LYS A 347 -22.65 -11.65 -3.37
CA LYS A 347 -22.67 -11.09 -4.74
C LYS A 347 -21.97 -12.01 -5.72
N TRP A 348 -20.75 -12.41 -5.37
CA TRP A 348 -19.85 -13.06 -6.31
C TRP A 348 -19.81 -14.58 -6.17
N GLY A 349 -20.17 -15.10 -4.98
CA GLY A 349 -20.14 -16.54 -4.72
C GLY A 349 -18.75 -17.16 -4.91
N TRP A 350 -18.69 -18.45 -4.91
CA TRP A 350 -17.52 -19.29 -5.20
C TRP A 350 -17.77 -20.25 -6.37
#